data_5d54167cfaf6265139f2d4c3169ec7d9
#
_entry.id   5d54167cfaf6265139f2d4c3169ec7d9
#
_cell.length_a   1.000
_cell.length_b   1.000
_cell.length_c   1.000
_cell.angle_alpha   90.00
_cell.angle_beta   90.00
_cell.angle_gamma   90.00
#
_symmetry.space_group_name_H-M   'P 1'
#
loop_
_entity.id
_entity.type
_entity.pdbx_description
1 polymer ?
#
loop_
_entity_poly.entity_id
_entity_poly.type
_entity_poly.pdbx_seq_one_letter_code
_entity_poly.pdbx_strand_id
1 'polypeptide(L)'
;STLTGIVDAYYAGNEFWLSVYRDYNDVRLVFAPPSSVGKFGWDTDNWMWPRHTGDFSVFRIYANTKNGPADYSPDNVPYHPEYVAPISLDGYKEGSFCMTLGYPGSTERYLSSYGIEEMMNGINQAMIDVRGVKQTVWKREMDRRPDIRIKYASKYDESSNYWKNSIGTCLLYTSD
;
A
#
# COMPACT_ATOMS: atom_id res chain seq x y z
N SER A 1 -13.15 -24.57 -12.24
CA SER A 1 -12.65 -23.31 -11.68
C SER A 1 -12.67 -22.26 -12.77
N THR A 2 -13.37 -21.17 -12.55
CA THR A 2 -13.38 -20.05 -13.47
C THR A 2 -12.04 -19.33 -13.35
N LEU A 3 -11.33 -19.18 -14.45
CA LEU A 3 -10.13 -18.34 -14.51
C LEU A 3 -10.57 -16.93 -14.91
N THR A 4 -9.98 -15.93 -14.30
CA THR A 4 -10.18 -14.51 -14.61
C THR A 4 -9.00 -14.01 -15.43
N GLY A 5 -9.25 -13.42 -16.60
CA GLY A 5 -8.23 -12.83 -17.45
C GLY A 5 -8.29 -11.31 -17.41
N ILE A 6 -7.16 -10.66 -17.18
CA ILE A 6 -7.01 -9.19 -17.22
C ILE A 6 -5.92 -8.87 -18.24
N VAL A 7 -6.21 -7.92 -19.13
CA VAL A 7 -5.22 -7.41 -20.10
C VAL A 7 -4.77 -6.03 -19.66
N ASP A 8 -3.48 -5.91 -19.39
CA ASP A 8 -2.85 -4.66 -18.99
C ASP A 8 -1.95 -4.13 -20.10
N ALA A 9 -2.01 -2.81 -20.31
CA ALA A 9 -1.12 -2.10 -21.22
C ALA A 9 0.12 -1.61 -20.48
N TYR A 10 1.28 -1.95 -20.99
CA TYR A 10 2.58 -1.52 -20.45
C TYR A 10 3.29 -0.59 -21.42
N TYR A 11 4.24 0.18 -20.90
CA TYR A 11 5.09 1.11 -21.69
C TYR A 11 4.28 2.04 -22.59
N ALA A 12 3.27 2.72 -21.98
CA ALA A 12 2.36 3.63 -22.68
C ALA A 12 1.59 2.98 -23.86
N GLY A 13 1.26 1.68 -23.74
CA GLY A 13 0.51 0.94 -24.75
C GLY A 13 1.37 0.28 -25.84
N ASN A 14 2.69 0.23 -25.65
CA ASN A 14 3.58 -0.47 -26.57
C ASN A 14 3.57 -1.99 -26.41
N GLU A 15 3.16 -2.48 -25.21
CA GLU A 15 3.02 -3.91 -24.92
C GLU A 15 1.71 -4.18 -24.19
N PHE A 16 1.14 -5.34 -24.46
CA PHE A 16 -0.07 -5.82 -23.79
C PHE A 16 0.19 -7.21 -23.21
N TRP A 17 -0.12 -7.36 -21.92
CA TRP A 17 0.08 -8.61 -21.21
C TRP A 17 -1.24 -9.16 -20.71
N LEU A 18 -1.51 -10.43 -20.98
CA LEU A 18 -2.64 -11.15 -20.41
C LEU A 18 -2.19 -11.84 -19.12
N SER A 19 -2.73 -11.37 -18.00
CA SER A 19 -2.60 -12.03 -16.70
C SER A 19 -3.81 -12.93 -16.46
N VAL A 20 -3.56 -14.19 -16.14
CA VAL A 20 -4.61 -15.17 -15.85
C VAL A 20 -4.57 -15.52 -14.38
N TYR A 21 -5.67 -15.27 -13.70
CA TYR A 21 -5.80 -15.44 -12.25
C TYR A 21 -6.74 -16.59 -11.91
N ARG A 22 -6.47 -17.19 -10.77
CA ARG A 22 -7.39 -18.07 -10.07
C ARG A 22 -7.77 -17.42 -8.77
N ASP A 23 -9.06 -17.10 -8.59
CA ASP A 23 -9.56 -16.36 -7.47
C ASP A 23 -9.95 -17.31 -6.32
N TYR A 24 -9.52 -17.00 -5.11
CA TYR A 24 -9.89 -17.70 -3.88
C TYR A 24 -10.68 -16.74 -3.00
N ASN A 25 -11.95 -17.07 -2.71
CA ASN A 25 -12.87 -16.19 -2.00
C ASN A 25 -12.87 -16.39 -0.49
N ASP A 26 -12.42 -17.55 0.01
CA ASP A 26 -12.35 -17.81 1.45
C ASP A 26 -10.97 -17.40 1.99
N VAL A 27 -10.87 -16.13 2.38
CA VAL A 27 -9.66 -15.53 2.96
C VAL A 27 -9.96 -15.10 4.38
N ARG A 28 -9.20 -15.61 5.34
CA ARG A 28 -9.42 -15.36 6.77
C ARG A 28 -8.26 -14.65 7.41
N LEU A 29 -8.56 -13.65 8.24
CA LEU A 29 -7.56 -12.95 9.03
C LEU A 29 -6.99 -13.91 10.09
N VAL A 30 -5.67 -14.02 10.12
CA VAL A 30 -4.94 -14.80 11.11
C VAL A 30 -4.43 -13.89 12.23
N PHE A 31 -3.84 -12.75 11.85
CA PHE A 31 -3.23 -11.82 12.78
C PHE A 31 -3.14 -10.42 12.20
N ALA A 32 -3.31 -9.44 13.06
CA ALA A 32 -2.93 -8.05 12.84
C ALA A 32 -2.37 -7.48 14.14
N PRO A 33 -1.32 -6.67 14.13
CA PRO A 33 -0.79 -6.07 15.34
C PRO A 33 -1.80 -5.07 15.95
N PRO A 34 -1.73 -4.81 17.25
CA PRO A 34 -2.55 -3.77 17.87
C PRO A 34 -2.16 -2.40 17.30
N SER A 35 -3.08 -1.43 17.36
CA SER A 35 -2.87 -0.08 16.83
C SER A 35 -1.63 0.62 17.39
N SER A 36 -1.23 0.29 18.62
CA SER A 36 0.00 0.81 19.24
C SER A 36 1.29 0.38 18.52
N VAL A 37 1.23 -0.68 17.74
CA VAL A 37 2.33 -1.17 16.88
C VAL A 37 2.07 -0.82 15.43
N GLY A 38 0.88 -1.13 14.92
CA GLY A 38 0.50 -0.93 13.52
C GLY A 38 0.43 0.54 13.10
N LYS A 39 0.16 1.43 14.05
CA LYS A 39 0.15 2.89 13.85
C LYS A 39 1.20 3.61 14.69
N PHE A 40 2.24 2.93 15.16
CA PHE A 40 3.35 3.57 15.84
C PHE A 40 4.06 4.53 14.87
N GLY A 41 4.22 5.79 15.27
CA GLY A 41 4.77 6.82 14.39
C GLY A 41 3.73 7.54 13.52
N TRP A 42 2.53 6.99 13.32
CA TRP A 42 1.42 7.61 12.59
C TRP A 42 1.89 8.34 11.32
N ASP A 43 1.34 9.53 11.08
CA ASP A 43 1.70 10.41 9.95
C ASP A 43 3.17 10.83 9.96
N THR A 44 3.85 10.82 11.12
CA THR A 44 5.26 11.21 11.23
C THR A 44 6.15 10.29 10.41
N ASP A 45 5.93 8.98 10.48
CA ASP A 45 6.74 7.98 9.77
C ASP A 45 6.30 7.78 8.31
N ASN A 46 5.08 8.18 7.95
CA ASN A 46 4.55 7.91 6.64
C ASN A 46 5.33 8.68 5.55
N TRP A 47 5.84 7.97 4.56
CA TRP A 47 6.70 8.47 3.47
C TRP A 47 7.99 9.15 3.97
N MET A 48 8.42 8.83 5.18
CA MET A 48 9.63 9.36 5.81
C MET A 48 10.53 8.25 6.31
N TRP A 49 11.77 8.58 6.58
CA TRP A 49 12.76 7.71 7.21
C TRP A 49 13.34 8.40 8.46
N PRO A 50 13.65 7.67 9.54
CA PRO A 50 13.44 6.24 9.76
C PRO A 50 11.97 5.88 10.05
N ARG A 51 11.61 4.61 9.80
CA ARG A 51 10.26 4.10 10.03
C ARG A 51 10.23 3.13 11.19
N HIS A 52 9.23 3.28 12.07
CA HIS A 52 9.06 2.43 13.26
C HIS A 52 7.68 1.75 13.30
N THR A 53 6.86 1.97 12.30
CA THR A 53 5.51 1.41 12.19
C THR A 53 5.56 -0.06 11.82
N GLY A 54 4.90 -0.92 12.58
CA GLY A 54 4.70 -2.33 12.27
C GLY A 54 3.33 -2.56 11.63
N ASP A 55 3.05 -1.92 10.49
CA ASP A 55 1.77 -2.00 9.78
C ASP A 55 1.76 -3.20 8.83
N PHE A 56 1.25 -4.32 9.34
CA PHE A 56 1.10 -5.55 8.57
C PHE A 56 -0.11 -6.35 9.05
N SER A 57 -0.56 -7.26 8.21
CA SER A 57 -1.56 -8.26 8.58
C SER A 57 -1.25 -9.60 7.90
N VAL A 58 -1.68 -10.67 8.54
CA VAL A 58 -1.49 -12.03 8.03
C VAL A 58 -2.85 -12.63 7.75
N PHE A 59 -3.02 -13.09 6.52
CA PHE A 59 -4.22 -13.78 6.08
C PHE A 59 -3.89 -15.21 5.68
N ARG A 60 -4.90 -16.09 5.79
CA ARG A 60 -4.82 -17.46 5.31
C ARG A 60 -5.90 -17.69 4.28
N ILE A 61 -5.49 -18.23 3.14
CA ILE A 61 -6.39 -18.68 2.10
C ILE A 61 -6.90 -20.08 2.45
N TYR A 62 -8.20 -20.29 2.30
CA TYR A 62 -8.85 -21.59 2.42
C TYR A 62 -9.38 -22.06 1.08
N ALA A 63 -9.35 -23.36 0.89
CA ALA A 63 -9.75 -24.05 -0.32
C ALA A 63 -10.71 -25.20 0.01
N ASN A 64 -11.40 -25.73 -0.97
CA ASN A 64 -12.13 -26.99 -0.79
C ASN A 64 -11.17 -28.16 -0.54
N THR A 65 -11.71 -29.32 -0.19
CA THR A 65 -10.93 -30.52 0.14
C THR A 65 -10.07 -31.06 -1.00
N LYS A 66 -10.25 -30.55 -2.22
CA LYS A 66 -9.43 -30.86 -3.40
C LYS A 66 -8.41 -29.76 -3.71
N ASN A 67 -8.16 -28.86 -2.78
CA ASN A 67 -7.25 -27.72 -2.90
C ASN A 67 -7.65 -26.71 -4.01
N GLY A 68 -8.92 -26.69 -4.41
CA GLY A 68 -9.47 -25.77 -5.41
C GLY A 68 -10.19 -24.57 -4.78
N PRO A 69 -10.42 -23.50 -5.55
CA PRO A 69 -11.20 -22.35 -5.12
C PRO A 69 -12.59 -22.74 -4.62
N ALA A 70 -13.05 -22.04 -3.59
CA ALA A 70 -14.38 -22.20 -3.04
C ALA A 70 -14.84 -20.91 -2.37
N ASP A 71 -16.14 -20.73 -2.28
CA ASP A 71 -16.75 -19.73 -1.40
C ASP A 71 -16.60 -20.18 0.05
N TYR A 72 -16.85 -19.26 1.00
CA TYR A 72 -16.72 -19.57 2.41
C TYR A 72 -17.54 -20.81 2.81
N SER A 73 -16.87 -21.73 3.46
CA SER A 73 -17.49 -22.90 4.12
C SER A 73 -16.70 -23.27 5.37
N PRO A 74 -17.37 -23.71 6.47
CA PRO A 74 -16.66 -24.25 7.63
C PRO A 74 -15.86 -25.51 7.32
N ASP A 75 -16.20 -26.24 6.25
CA ASP A 75 -15.53 -27.46 5.82
C ASP A 75 -14.28 -27.19 4.96
N ASN A 76 -14.04 -25.95 4.56
CA ASN A 76 -12.85 -25.60 3.82
C ASN A 76 -11.59 -25.79 4.67
N VAL A 77 -10.53 -26.23 4.00
CA VAL A 77 -9.21 -26.47 4.60
C VAL A 77 -8.21 -25.40 4.15
N PRO A 78 -7.12 -25.19 4.89
CA PRO A 78 -6.06 -24.29 4.43
C PRO A 78 -5.56 -24.67 3.04
N TYR A 79 -5.42 -23.68 2.16
CA TYR A 79 -4.84 -23.87 0.84
C TYR A 79 -3.38 -24.34 0.94
N HIS A 80 -3.01 -25.33 0.15
CA HIS A 80 -1.65 -25.82 0.04
C HIS A 80 -1.03 -25.36 -1.29
N PRO A 81 -0.16 -24.34 -1.28
CA PRO A 81 0.52 -23.88 -2.48
C PRO A 81 1.57 -24.89 -2.93
N GLU A 82 1.86 -24.92 -4.23
CA GLU A 82 2.93 -25.76 -4.81
C GLU A 82 4.32 -25.31 -4.36
N TYR A 83 4.46 -24.03 -4.08
CA TYR A 83 5.70 -23.42 -3.59
C TYR A 83 5.45 -22.47 -2.42
N VAL A 84 6.30 -22.56 -1.42
CA VAL A 84 6.30 -21.67 -0.26
C VAL A 84 7.65 -20.97 -0.21
N ALA A 85 7.65 -19.65 -0.19
CA ALA A 85 8.86 -18.87 -0.02
C ALA A 85 9.48 -19.17 1.36
N PRO A 86 10.72 -19.61 1.44
CA PRO A 86 11.38 -19.88 2.72
C PRO A 86 11.63 -18.57 3.48
N ILE A 87 11.47 -18.65 4.80
CA ILE A 87 11.82 -17.54 5.70
C ILE A 87 13.29 -17.76 6.11
N SER A 88 14.15 -16.76 5.84
CA SER A 88 15.53 -16.75 6.32
C SER A 88 15.68 -15.71 7.43
N LEU A 89 16.43 -16.06 8.45
CA LEU A 89 16.85 -15.18 9.54
C LEU A 89 18.31 -14.71 9.39
N ASP A 90 18.97 -15.06 8.29
CA ASP A 90 20.38 -14.72 8.05
C ASP A 90 20.59 -13.22 7.81
N GLY A 91 19.51 -12.48 7.59
CA GLY A 91 19.53 -11.06 7.26
C GLY A 91 20.05 -10.79 5.83
N TYR A 92 20.44 -9.55 5.60
CA TYR A 92 21.00 -9.09 4.33
C TYR A 92 22.23 -8.22 4.58
N LYS A 93 23.08 -8.09 3.57
CA LYS A 93 24.30 -7.28 3.61
C LYS A 93 24.19 -6.15 2.60
N GLU A 94 25.04 -5.15 2.72
CA GLU A 94 25.20 -4.12 1.69
C GLU A 94 25.47 -4.78 0.32
N GLY A 95 24.76 -4.33 -0.70
CA GLY A 95 24.82 -4.90 -2.05
C GLY A 95 23.96 -6.17 -2.26
N SER A 96 23.26 -6.68 -1.22
CA SER A 96 22.32 -7.77 -1.40
C SER A 96 21.14 -7.34 -2.28
N PHE A 97 20.71 -8.23 -3.17
CA PHE A 97 19.46 -8.01 -3.91
C PHE A 97 18.26 -8.07 -2.97
N CYS A 98 17.41 -7.04 -3.02
CA CYS A 98 16.16 -6.97 -2.28
C CYS A 98 15.01 -6.64 -3.22
N MET A 99 13.85 -7.23 -2.97
CA MET A 99 12.65 -7.03 -3.77
C MET A 99 11.42 -7.03 -2.88
N THR A 100 10.46 -6.17 -3.20
CA THR A 100 9.10 -6.22 -2.64
C THR A 100 8.12 -6.66 -3.71
N LEU A 101 7.13 -7.47 -3.31
CA LEU A 101 6.02 -7.88 -4.16
C LEU A 101 4.77 -7.10 -3.74
N GLY A 102 4.02 -6.59 -4.71
CA GLY A 102 2.80 -5.84 -4.42
C GLY A 102 2.17 -5.22 -5.65
N TYR A 103 1.10 -4.50 -5.42
CA TYR A 103 0.30 -3.83 -6.45
C TYR A 103 0.34 -2.32 -6.21
N PRO A 104 1.37 -1.60 -6.69
CA PRO A 104 1.42 -0.15 -6.57
C PRO A 104 0.26 0.48 -7.33
N GLY A 105 -0.35 1.53 -6.77
CA GLY A 105 -1.47 2.24 -7.41
C GLY A 105 -1.04 2.97 -8.69
N SER A 106 0.13 3.57 -8.65
CA SER A 106 0.79 4.19 -9.82
C SER A 106 2.30 4.19 -9.62
N THR A 107 3.00 4.10 -10.72
CA THR A 107 4.46 4.30 -10.76
C THR A 107 4.79 5.16 -11.97
N GLU A 108 5.60 6.19 -11.77
CA GLU A 108 6.11 7.00 -12.85
C GLU A 108 7.61 6.75 -12.98
N ARG A 109 8.02 6.38 -14.18
CA ARG A 109 9.41 6.07 -14.52
C ARG A 109 9.78 6.80 -15.79
N TYR A 110 11.07 7.05 -15.97
CA TYR A 110 11.60 7.67 -17.19
C TYR A 110 11.10 9.11 -17.44
N LEU A 111 10.77 9.85 -16.37
CA LEU A 111 10.49 11.26 -16.47
C LEU A 111 11.76 12.02 -16.89
N SER A 112 11.58 13.03 -17.74
CA SER A 112 12.63 14.00 -18.03
C SER A 112 12.83 14.94 -16.83
N SER A 113 13.95 15.69 -16.80
CA SER A 113 14.18 16.73 -15.79
C SER A 113 13.03 17.75 -15.74
N TYR A 114 12.47 18.13 -16.89
CA TYR A 114 11.30 19.00 -16.95
C TYR A 114 10.05 18.40 -16.31
N GLY A 115 9.81 17.09 -16.51
CA GLY A 115 8.70 16.40 -15.87
C GLY A 115 8.88 16.32 -14.36
N ILE A 116 10.09 16.18 -13.86
CA ILE A 116 10.41 16.22 -12.43
C ILE A 116 10.17 17.63 -11.86
N GLU A 117 10.62 18.70 -12.56
CA GLU A 117 10.36 20.08 -12.17
C GLU A 117 8.85 20.39 -12.10
N GLU A 118 8.08 19.98 -13.10
CA GLU A 118 6.62 20.14 -13.12
C GLU A 118 5.96 19.42 -11.94
N MET A 119 6.37 18.18 -11.67
CA MET A 119 5.86 17.39 -10.57
C MET A 119 6.18 18.05 -9.22
N MET A 120 7.40 18.52 -9.01
CA MET A 120 7.82 19.13 -7.74
C MET A 120 7.18 20.50 -7.52
N ASN A 121 7.34 21.41 -8.47
CA ASN A 121 7.00 22.83 -8.29
C ASN A 121 5.52 23.12 -8.60
N GLY A 122 4.90 22.33 -9.46
CA GLY A 122 3.50 22.47 -9.83
C GLY A 122 2.59 21.57 -8.99
N ILE A 123 2.65 20.27 -9.26
CA ILE A 123 1.68 19.31 -8.72
C ILE A 123 1.88 19.11 -7.22
N ASN A 124 3.10 18.76 -6.79
CA ASN A 124 3.36 18.43 -5.39
C ASN A 124 3.24 19.66 -4.48
N GLN A 125 3.73 20.82 -4.91
CA GLN A 125 3.63 22.03 -4.11
C GLN A 125 2.16 22.42 -3.87
N ALA A 126 1.32 22.39 -4.91
CA ALA A 126 -0.10 22.67 -4.79
C ALA A 126 -0.80 21.65 -3.85
N MET A 127 -0.42 20.37 -3.94
CA MET A 127 -0.94 19.31 -3.05
C MET A 127 -0.53 19.54 -1.61
N ILE A 128 0.71 19.95 -1.36
CA ILE A 128 1.22 20.23 -0.02
C ILE A 128 0.45 21.39 0.61
N ASP A 129 0.28 22.50 -0.11
CA ASP A 129 -0.36 23.70 0.39
C ASP A 129 -1.85 23.46 0.68
N VAL A 130 -2.61 22.98 -0.28
CA VAL A 130 -4.05 22.77 -0.15
C VAL A 130 -4.37 21.70 0.88
N ARG A 131 -3.68 20.56 0.81
CA ARG A 131 -3.92 19.47 1.76
C ARG A 131 -3.43 19.81 3.16
N GLY A 132 -2.35 20.59 3.32
CA GLY A 132 -1.87 21.04 4.62
C GLY A 132 -2.92 21.85 5.38
N VAL A 133 -3.56 22.80 4.69
CA VAL A 133 -4.69 23.58 5.27
C VAL A 133 -5.86 22.65 5.63
N LYS A 134 -6.24 21.76 4.71
CA LYS A 134 -7.33 20.80 4.92
C LYS A 134 -7.06 19.87 6.11
N GLN A 135 -5.84 19.32 6.23
CA GLN A 135 -5.45 18.47 7.35
C GLN A 135 -5.55 19.20 8.68
N THR A 136 -5.08 20.43 8.74
CA THR A 136 -5.14 21.24 9.95
C THR A 136 -6.58 21.46 10.41
N VAL A 137 -7.48 21.81 9.50
CA VAL A 137 -8.89 22.04 9.82
C VAL A 137 -9.58 20.73 10.26
N TRP A 138 -9.40 19.66 9.51
CA TRP A 138 -10.01 18.37 9.84
C TRP A 138 -9.52 17.81 11.17
N LYS A 139 -8.20 17.84 11.40
CA LYS A 139 -7.64 17.39 12.68
C LYS A 139 -8.21 18.15 13.85
N ARG A 140 -8.25 19.47 13.77
CA ARG A 140 -8.82 20.33 14.83
C ARG A 140 -10.26 19.96 15.17
N GLU A 141 -11.11 19.73 14.15
CA GLU A 141 -12.52 19.39 14.38
C GLU A 141 -12.69 17.94 14.88
N MET A 142 -11.87 17.01 14.38
CA MET A 142 -11.87 15.62 14.83
C MET A 142 -11.39 15.48 16.29
N ASP A 143 -10.42 16.28 16.72
CA ASP A 143 -9.93 16.27 18.10
C ASP A 143 -10.97 16.81 19.10
N ARG A 144 -11.85 17.69 18.65
CA ARG A 144 -12.92 18.29 19.48
C ARG A 144 -14.20 17.49 19.52
N ARG A 145 -14.49 16.70 18.46
CA ARG A 145 -15.80 16.10 18.25
C ARG A 145 -15.67 14.64 17.82
N PRO A 146 -15.98 13.69 18.71
CA PRO A 146 -15.90 12.25 18.40
C PRO A 146 -16.80 11.82 17.22
N ASP A 147 -17.96 12.43 17.05
CA ASP A 147 -18.88 12.15 15.94
C ASP A 147 -18.27 12.57 14.60
N ILE A 148 -17.55 13.68 14.55
CA ILE A 148 -16.80 14.13 13.37
C ILE A 148 -15.62 13.18 13.10
N ARG A 149 -14.90 12.77 14.14
CA ARG A 149 -13.79 11.83 14.02
C ARG A 149 -14.21 10.53 13.32
N ILE A 150 -15.31 9.94 13.75
CA ILE A 150 -15.83 8.70 13.12
C ILE A 150 -16.14 8.91 11.64
N LYS A 151 -16.68 10.06 11.26
CA LYS A 151 -17.07 10.37 9.87
C LYS A 151 -15.88 10.70 8.96
N TYR A 152 -14.81 11.25 9.52
CA TYR A 152 -13.71 11.83 8.74
C TYR A 152 -12.39 11.09 8.89
N ALA A 153 -12.22 10.15 9.83
CA ALA A 153 -10.95 9.46 10.05
C ALA A 153 -10.37 8.85 8.77
N SER A 154 -11.16 8.05 8.06
CA SER A 154 -10.71 7.43 6.80
C SER A 154 -10.34 8.45 5.72
N LYS A 155 -11.13 9.52 5.58
CA LYS A 155 -10.86 10.60 4.61
C LYS A 155 -9.61 11.41 4.99
N TYR A 156 -9.40 11.58 6.31
CA TYR A 156 -8.21 12.22 6.82
C TYR A 156 -6.98 11.36 6.52
N ASP A 157 -7.00 10.07 6.84
CA ASP A 157 -5.89 9.14 6.60
C ASP A 157 -5.54 9.07 5.11
N GLU A 158 -6.52 8.96 4.22
CA GLU A 158 -6.32 8.98 2.77
C GLU A 158 -5.68 10.30 2.30
N SER A 159 -6.25 11.42 2.73
CA SER A 159 -5.73 12.74 2.37
C SER A 159 -4.31 12.99 2.91
N SER A 160 -4.03 12.51 4.13
CA SER A 160 -2.71 12.57 4.76
C SER A 160 -1.69 11.74 3.98
N ASN A 161 -2.06 10.56 3.52
CA ASN A 161 -1.17 9.71 2.74
C ASN A 161 -0.66 10.42 1.47
N TYR A 162 -1.53 11.03 0.69
CA TYR A 162 -1.15 11.82 -0.49
C TYR A 162 -0.32 13.06 -0.12
N TRP A 163 -0.69 13.75 0.95
CA TRP A 163 0.04 14.91 1.42
C TRP A 163 1.47 14.59 1.82
N LYS A 164 1.65 13.53 2.60
CA LYS A 164 2.96 13.05 3.04
C LYS A 164 3.79 12.50 1.88
N ASN A 165 3.15 11.82 0.92
CA ASN A 165 3.82 11.36 -0.30
C ASN A 165 4.41 12.56 -1.08
N SER A 166 3.63 13.62 -1.29
CA SER A 166 4.11 14.81 -1.98
C SER A 166 5.28 15.48 -1.25
N ILE A 167 5.22 15.59 0.08
CA ILE A 167 6.33 16.12 0.89
C ILE A 167 7.57 15.21 0.77
N GLY A 168 7.42 13.90 0.95
CA GLY A 168 8.52 12.94 0.88
C GLY A 168 9.20 12.93 -0.49
N THR A 169 8.42 13.01 -1.56
CA THR A 169 8.93 13.09 -2.93
C THR A 169 9.75 14.36 -3.16
N CYS A 170 9.25 15.52 -2.71
CA CYS A 170 10.01 16.77 -2.82
C CYS A 170 11.32 16.71 -2.03
N LEU A 171 11.31 16.19 -0.81
CA LEU A 171 12.51 16.02 -0.01
C LEU A 171 13.54 15.10 -0.67
N LEU A 172 13.09 14.00 -1.28
CA LEU A 172 13.96 13.05 -1.97
C LEU A 172 14.74 13.70 -3.12
N TYR A 173 14.09 14.57 -3.90
CA TYR A 173 14.71 15.24 -5.05
C TYR A 173 15.44 16.54 -4.69
N THR A 174 15.31 17.04 -3.48
CA THR A 174 15.99 18.28 -3.02
C THR A 174 17.12 18.03 -2.02
N SER A 175 17.26 16.79 -1.51
CA SER A 175 18.39 16.40 -0.65
C SER A 175 19.58 15.98 -1.53
N ASP A 176 20.57 16.84 -1.64
CA ASP A 176 21.91 16.52 -2.13
C ASP A 176 22.70 15.74 -1.06
#